data_11879be34ce670f3a63660bb746b3637
#
_entry.id   11879be34ce670f3a63660bb746b3637
#
_cell.length_a   1.000
_cell.length_b   1.000
_cell.length_c   1.000
_cell.angle_alpha   90.00
_cell.angle_beta   90.00
_cell.angle_gamma   90.00
#
_symmetry.space_group_name_H-M   'P 1'
#
loop_
_entity.id
_entity.type
_entity.pdbx_description
1 polymer ?
#
loop_
_entity_poly.entity_id
_entity_poly.type
_entity_poly.pdbx_seq_one_letter_code
_entity_poly.pdbx_strand_id
1 'polypeptide(L)'
;MSGLEKFDSGLQAIFTSYRDVQRHGAENVGRIHPVVARGAGLYIYLTYDPPLAPIEALGFKTVSHSRERRAYGLVQLKDLEALAAHPAVKRMETGTKSKPYLDKSIPDIHANEVRTQSGSGFTGVTGAGVIIGIIDTGLDFRHPDFQTPTGGSRVLALWDQGLEPRSTDEAVDEALIDGPPSYGAVYTQQDLTDEIALGANAPMHGNVFHRDCSGHGTHVGSTAAGSGREDKFKYAGVAPDADIIAVKILYLEKDAVDSGGNEIPWEKRFRDAVLFILRTAAAQPGNKPVVINMSFGASQGPHDGTTEDEQFLNQQFPPDAVGRVCVVAAGNSGDDYLHCEVNVPAGDTEVNVPMVLTDTRKSFSENGYCDSRDNTEECVIQFWYPAAATSTLRMAVEAPNEGRSDFVSVGGSYEAFVGGKKKLEISHKRDDVTIDGVAINRGVISVTLKPEGKKHLEGRYNLVFRSVEAVKVEAWGDDFGDYQSMRFLTLGLDGEEMPVEAPLVDEHGIASAAGSKGAISVAAYSAEKTDYFDVHQLTSFSSRGDLLDYTFANPPVDKPDIAAPGHSIDAARS
;
A
#
# COMPACT_ATOMS: atom_id res chain seq x y z
N MET A 1 17.23 -37.33 10.30
CA MET A 1 16.15 -36.72 9.47
C MET A 1 15.06 -36.17 10.38
N SER A 2 15.47 -35.43 11.41
CA SER A 2 14.52 -34.78 12.33
C SER A 2 14.20 -33.38 11.79
N GLY A 3 12.96 -33.08 11.67
CA GLY A 3 12.47 -31.73 11.34
C GLY A 3 11.77 -31.59 9.98
N LEU A 4 11.81 -32.58 9.10
CA LEU A 4 11.12 -32.51 7.79
C LEU A 4 9.58 -32.56 7.91
N GLU A 5 9.08 -33.02 9.03
CA GLU A 5 7.65 -32.96 9.41
C GLU A 5 7.14 -31.52 9.57
N LYS A 6 8.06 -30.56 9.70
CA LYS A 6 7.74 -29.14 9.80
C LYS A 6 7.55 -28.47 8.43
N PHE A 7 7.87 -29.15 7.34
CA PHE A 7 7.71 -28.63 5.98
C PHE A 7 6.27 -28.83 5.49
N ASP A 8 5.74 -27.85 4.78
CA ASP A 8 4.56 -28.04 3.96
C ASP A 8 4.88 -28.95 2.74
N SER A 9 3.85 -29.35 2.00
CA SER A 9 4.00 -30.23 0.84
C SER A 9 4.84 -29.58 -0.28
N GLY A 10 4.75 -28.26 -0.45
CA GLY A 10 5.52 -27.51 -1.43
C GLY A 10 7.02 -27.52 -1.09
N LEU A 11 7.35 -27.20 0.15
CA LEU A 11 8.73 -27.19 0.63
C LEU A 11 9.34 -28.59 0.64
N GLN A 12 8.55 -29.63 0.97
CA GLN A 12 8.97 -31.02 0.88
C GLN A 12 9.35 -31.42 -0.56
N ALA A 13 8.54 -31.03 -1.53
CA ALA A 13 8.81 -31.32 -2.94
C ALA A 13 10.11 -30.64 -3.43
N ILE A 14 10.31 -29.35 -3.07
CA ILE A 14 11.53 -28.60 -3.39
C ILE A 14 12.75 -29.24 -2.75
N PHE A 15 12.68 -29.53 -1.45
CA PHE A 15 13.79 -30.09 -0.70
C PHE A 15 14.14 -31.50 -1.14
N THR A 16 13.15 -32.34 -1.47
CA THR A 16 13.38 -33.67 -2.05
C THR A 16 14.13 -33.56 -3.35
N SER A 17 13.66 -32.70 -4.27
CA SER A 17 14.34 -32.46 -5.55
C SER A 17 15.77 -31.94 -5.37
N TYR A 18 16.00 -31.05 -4.40
CA TYR A 18 17.33 -30.56 -4.06
C TYR A 18 18.24 -31.69 -3.57
N ARG A 19 17.78 -32.54 -2.68
CA ARG A 19 18.57 -33.69 -2.18
C ARG A 19 18.87 -34.72 -3.28
N ASP A 20 17.94 -34.95 -4.18
CA ASP A 20 18.15 -35.86 -5.30
C ASP A 20 19.26 -35.34 -6.25
N VAL A 21 19.25 -34.04 -6.55
CA VAL A 21 20.32 -33.39 -7.33
C VAL A 21 21.67 -33.48 -6.60
N GLN A 22 21.69 -33.27 -5.29
CA GLN A 22 22.93 -33.37 -4.49
C GLN A 22 23.50 -34.82 -4.44
N ARG A 23 22.64 -35.84 -4.49
CA ARG A 23 23.03 -37.23 -4.39
C ARG A 23 23.44 -37.84 -5.71
N HIS A 24 22.76 -37.45 -6.78
CA HIS A 24 22.85 -38.16 -8.08
C HIS A 24 23.42 -37.30 -9.21
N GLY A 25 23.58 -35.97 -9.00
CA GLY A 25 23.92 -35.03 -10.06
C GLY A 25 22.68 -34.61 -10.87
N ALA A 26 22.68 -33.38 -11.37
CA ALA A 26 21.51 -32.81 -12.09
C ALA A 26 21.21 -33.60 -13.40
N GLU A 27 22.22 -34.12 -14.02
CA GLU A 27 22.11 -34.91 -15.25
C GLU A 27 21.45 -36.28 -15.08
N ASN A 28 21.39 -36.77 -13.83
CA ASN A 28 20.85 -38.09 -13.50
C ASN A 28 19.46 -38.02 -12.84
N VAL A 29 18.89 -36.79 -12.65
CA VAL A 29 17.57 -36.58 -12.08
C VAL A 29 16.56 -36.32 -13.20
N GLY A 30 15.56 -37.18 -13.33
CA GLY A 30 14.60 -37.14 -14.45
C GLY A 30 13.73 -35.88 -14.49
N ARG A 31 13.45 -35.27 -13.33
CA ARG A 31 12.72 -33.98 -13.22
C ARG A 31 13.25 -33.20 -12.04
N ILE A 32 13.79 -32.02 -12.30
CA ILE A 32 14.29 -31.11 -11.28
C ILE A 32 13.24 -30.03 -11.03
N HIS A 33 12.96 -29.74 -9.76
CA HIS A 33 12.06 -28.64 -9.41
C HIS A 33 12.66 -27.29 -9.90
N PRO A 34 11.85 -26.39 -10.50
CA PRO A 34 12.37 -25.14 -11.08
C PRO A 34 13.20 -24.28 -10.14
N VAL A 35 12.85 -24.20 -8.85
CA VAL A 35 13.61 -23.48 -7.82
C VAL A 35 15.00 -24.08 -7.66
N VAL A 36 15.12 -25.41 -7.64
CA VAL A 36 16.40 -26.12 -7.52
C VAL A 36 17.26 -25.91 -8.77
N ALA A 37 16.65 -25.96 -9.95
CA ALA A 37 17.34 -25.75 -11.21
C ALA A 37 17.97 -24.35 -11.34
N ARG A 38 17.36 -23.34 -10.72
CA ARG A 38 17.88 -21.95 -10.70
C ARG A 38 19.01 -21.73 -9.70
N GLY A 39 19.18 -22.61 -8.71
CA GLY A 39 20.19 -22.48 -7.66
C GLY A 39 19.96 -21.29 -6.71
N ALA A 40 18.80 -20.68 -6.76
CA ALA A 40 18.45 -19.47 -6.00
C ALA A 40 17.99 -19.81 -4.57
N GLY A 41 17.98 -18.81 -3.69
CA GLY A 41 17.31 -18.88 -2.40
C GLY A 41 15.80 -19.00 -2.57
N LEU A 42 15.13 -19.37 -1.51
CA LEU A 42 13.68 -19.58 -1.43
C LEU A 42 13.09 -18.69 -0.36
N TYR A 43 12.05 -17.96 -0.67
CA TYR A 43 11.23 -17.28 0.33
C TYR A 43 10.30 -18.28 1.00
N ILE A 44 10.27 -18.26 2.33
CA ILE A 44 9.43 -19.13 3.14
C ILE A 44 8.78 -18.35 4.28
N TYR A 45 7.63 -18.84 4.72
CA TYR A 45 7.06 -18.49 6.00
C TYR A 45 7.55 -19.47 7.06
N LEU A 46 7.82 -18.94 8.25
CA LEU A 46 8.37 -19.70 9.36
C LEU A 46 7.58 -19.36 10.62
N THR A 47 7.00 -20.39 11.25
CA THR A 47 6.41 -20.27 12.58
C THR A 47 7.43 -20.70 13.62
N TYR A 48 7.63 -19.92 14.68
CA TYR A 48 8.74 -20.13 15.61
C TYR A 48 8.38 -19.73 17.05
N ASP A 49 9.18 -20.25 18.01
CA ASP A 49 9.21 -19.72 19.38
C ASP A 49 10.33 -18.67 19.48
N PRO A 50 10.09 -17.51 20.08
CA PRO A 50 11.10 -16.47 20.26
C PRO A 50 12.30 -16.94 21.09
N PRO A 51 13.48 -16.36 20.91
CA PRO A 51 13.80 -15.25 20.01
C PRO A 51 14.09 -15.71 18.56
N LEU A 52 14.00 -14.77 17.59
CA LEU A 52 14.25 -15.05 16.17
C LEU A 52 15.75 -15.12 15.82
N ALA A 53 16.59 -14.37 16.52
CA ALA A 53 18.03 -14.24 16.24
C ALA A 53 18.80 -15.58 16.11
N PRO A 54 18.56 -16.64 16.93
CA PRO A 54 19.21 -17.93 16.73
C PRO A 54 18.82 -18.61 15.41
N ILE A 55 17.61 -18.33 14.90
CA ILE A 55 17.10 -18.86 13.64
C ILE A 55 17.74 -18.13 12.47
N GLU A 56 17.90 -16.81 12.57
CA GLU A 56 18.62 -15.98 11.59
C GLU A 56 20.09 -16.37 11.48
N ALA A 57 20.73 -16.73 12.60
CA ALA A 57 22.10 -17.23 12.60
C ALA A 57 22.29 -18.53 11.79
N LEU A 58 21.22 -19.26 11.48
CA LEU A 58 21.22 -20.45 10.64
C LEU A 58 20.97 -20.14 9.14
N GLY A 59 20.97 -18.84 8.76
CA GLY A 59 20.85 -18.42 7.38
C GLY A 59 19.44 -18.01 6.95
N PHE A 60 18.48 -17.91 7.87
CA PHE A 60 17.18 -17.31 7.60
C PHE A 60 17.32 -15.78 7.63
N LYS A 61 17.01 -15.14 6.53
CA LYS A 61 17.03 -13.67 6.41
C LYS A 61 15.60 -13.16 6.50
N THR A 62 15.24 -12.65 7.66
CA THR A 62 13.90 -12.12 7.93
C THR A 62 13.63 -10.89 7.06
N VAL A 63 12.49 -10.89 6.39
CA VAL A 63 11.92 -9.76 5.67
C VAL A 63 10.85 -9.10 6.53
N SER A 64 9.95 -9.90 7.09
CA SER A 64 8.91 -9.44 8.02
C SER A 64 8.60 -10.51 9.06
N HIS A 65 8.01 -10.12 10.19
CA HIS A 65 7.48 -11.04 11.19
C HIS A 65 6.22 -10.48 11.86
N SER A 66 5.28 -11.35 12.24
CA SER A 66 4.00 -10.99 12.84
C SER A 66 3.93 -11.32 14.33
N ARG A 67 2.91 -10.77 15.04
CA ARG A 67 2.55 -11.09 16.44
C ARG A 67 2.33 -12.59 16.68
N GLU A 68 1.90 -13.32 15.67
CA GLU A 68 1.61 -14.76 15.76
C GLU A 68 2.89 -15.64 15.76
N ARG A 69 4.05 -15.03 16.00
CA ARG A 69 5.36 -15.73 15.97
C ARG A 69 5.63 -16.36 14.60
N ARG A 70 5.23 -15.64 13.54
CA ARG A 70 5.50 -15.98 12.16
C ARG A 70 6.51 -15.00 11.59
N ALA A 71 7.46 -15.51 10.81
CA ALA A 71 8.40 -14.70 10.06
C ALA A 71 8.33 -15.10 8.59
N TYR A 72 8.40 -14.09 7.71
CA TYR A 72 8.61 -14.27 6.28
C TYR A 72 10.04 -13.90 5.96
N GLY A 73 10.75 -14.71 5.19
CA GLY A 73 12.14 -14.45 4.91
C GLY A 73 12.76 -15.36 3.86
N LEU A 74 13.98 -15.00 3.47
CA LEU A 74 14.77 -15.71 2.48
C LEU A 74 15.65 -16.77 3.15
N VAL A 75 15.69 -17.98 2.59
CA VAL A 75 16.58 -19.05 3.00
C VAL A 75 17.26 -19.69 1.78
N GLN A 76 18.51 -20.08 1.94
CA GLN A 76 19.18 -20.89 0.93
C GLN A 76 18.77 -22.37 1.08
N LEU A 77 18.62 -23.09 -0.03
CA LEU A 77 18.21 -24.50 -0.01
C LEU A 77 19.10 -25.38 0.89
N LYS A 78 20.39 -25.07 0.97
CA LYS A 78 21.37 -25.77 1.83
C LYS A 78 21.12 -25.60 3.33
N ASP A 79 20.45 -24.51 3.73
CA ASP A 79 20.25 -24.15 5.14
C ASP A 79 18.90 -24.66 5.68
N LEU A 80 18.00 -25.14 4.81
CA LEU A 80 16.67 -25.64 5.16
C LEU A 80 16.70 -26.76 6.21
N GLU A 81 17.65 -27.69 6.11
CA GLU A 81 17.74 -28.83 7.04
C GLU A 81 18.17 -28.38 8.45
N ALA A 82 19.09 -27.42 8.53
CA ALA A 82 19.54 -26.84 9.80
C ALA A 82 18.41 -26.05 10.47
N LEU A 83 17.68 -25.27 9.71
CA LEU A 83 16.50 -24.55 10.22
C LEU A 83 15.41 -25.51 10.71
N ALA A 84 15.07 -26.52 9.92
CA ALA A 84 14.08 -27.51 10.31
C ALA A 84 14.46 -28.27 11.59
N ALA A 85 15.74 -28.54 11.80
CA ALA A 85 16.24 -29.21 13.00
C ALA A 85 16.20 -28.31 14.26
N HIS A 86 16.10 -26.99 14.12
CA HIS A 86 16.11 -26.08 15.25
C HIS A 86 14.81 -26.23 16.09
N PRO A 87 14.91 -26.35 17.43
CA PRO A 87 13.75 -26.64 18.28
C PRO A 87 12.73 -25.48 18.31
N ALA A 88 13.18 -24.25 18.17
CA ALA A 88 12.29 -23.09 18.12
C ALA A 88 11.50 -23.00 16.80
N VAL A 89 11.95 -23.58 15.71
CA VAL A 89 11.18 -23.63 14.46
C VAL A 89 10.07 -24.67 14.59
N LYS A 90 8.82 -24.24 14.39
CA LYS A 90 7.62 -25.10 14.50
C LYS A 90 7.12 -25.53 13.13
N ARG A 91 7.10 -24.63 12.16
CA ARG A 91 6.61 -24.90 10.81
C ARG A 91 7.38 -24.05 9.78
N MET A 92 7.55 -24.58 8.59
CA MET A 92 8.16 -23.92 7.45
C MET A 92 7.30 -24.18 6.22
N GLU A 93 6.94 -23.11 5.52
CA GLU A 93 5.98 -23.16 4.42
C GLU A 93 6.49 -22.37 3.23
N THR A 94 6.31 -22.94 2.04
CA THR A 94 6.39 -22.12 0.82
C THR A 94 5.10 -21.32 0.73
N GLY A 95 5.17 -20.06 0.35
CA GLY A 95 3.96 -19.35 -0.03
C GLY A 95 3.17 -20.19 -1.05
N THR A 96 1.90 -20.43 -0.79
CA THR A 96 1.02 -21.08 -1.75
C THR A 96 1.02 -20.26 -3.03
N LYS A 97 1.17 -20.90 -4.18
CA LYS A 97 0.88 -20.22 -5.45
C LYS A 97 -0.58 -19.78 -5.37
N SER A 98 -0.80 -18.49 -5.32
CA SER A 98 -2.15 -17.94 -5.37
C SER A 98 -2.85 -18.52 -6.59
N LYS A 99 -4.03 -19.07 -6.37
CA LYS A 99 -4.94 -19.49 -7.43
C LYS A 99 -5.98 -18.39 -7.60
N PRO A 100 -6.53 -18.19 -8.80
CA PRO A 100 -7.57 -17.20 -9.06
C PRO A 100 -8.80 -17.37 -8.16
N TYR A 101 -9.29 -16.28 -7.52
CA TYR A 101 -10.35 -16.35 -6.51
C TYR A 101 -11.49 -15.34 -6.66
N LEU A 102 -11.64 -14.62 -7.78
CA LEU A 102 -12.91 -13.93 -8.07
C LEU A 102 -14.08 -14.91 -8.10
N ASP A 103 -13.83 -16.18 -8.40
CA ASP A 103 -14.82 -17.26 -8.29
C ASP A 103 -15.25 -17.56 -6.84
N LYS A 104 -14.58 -16.99 -5.83
CA LYS A 104 -14.93 -17.03 -4.40
C LYS A 104 -15.46 -15.71 -3.90
N SER A 105 -14.76 -14.61 -4.15
CA SER A 105 -15.14 -13.29 -3.63
C SER A 105 -16.46 -12.78 -4.20
N ILE A 106 -16.76 -13.03 -5.49
CA ILE A 106 -18.00 -12.63 -6.11
C ILE A 106 -19.22 -13.32 -5.48
N PRO A 107 -19.25 -14.68 -5.25
CA PRO A 107 -20.31 -15.33 -4.50
C PRO A 107 -20.38 -14.88 -3.03
N ASP A 108 -19.25 -14.64 -2.39
CA ASP A 108 -19.19 -14.26 -0.98
C ASP A 108 -19.90 -12.94 -0.68
N ILE A 109 -19.77 -11.96 -1.59
CA ILE A 109 -20.49 -10.68 -1.52
C ILE A 109 -21.86 -10.72 -2.23
N HIS A 110 -22.35 -11.91 -2.64
CA HIS A 110 -23.64 -12.12 -3.30
C HIS A 110 -23.80 -11.38 -4.65
N ALA A 111 -22.72 -10.90 -5.28
CA ALA A 111 -22.79 -10.20 -6.55
C ALA A 111 -23.26 -11.11 -7.71
N ASN A 112 -23.05 -12.41 -7.61
CA ASN A 112 -23.58 -13.41 -8.54
C ASN A 112 -25.11 -13.61 -8.45
N GLU A 113 -25.76 -13.18 -7.37
CA GLU A 113 -27.22 -13.33 -7.20
C GLU A 113 -28.02 -12.26 -7.93
N VAL A 114 -27.40 -11.10 -8.20
CA VAL A 114 -28.05 -9.98 -8.89
C VAL A 114 -27.82 -9.98 -10.41
N ARG A 115 -27.01 -10.91 -10.91
CA ARG A 115 -26.74 -11.08 -12.34
C ARG A 115 -26.62 -12.55 -12.71
N THR A 116 -26.90 -12.87 -13.97
CA THR A 116 -26.83 -14.24 -14.51
C THR A 116 -25.96 -14.23 -15.77
N GLN A 117 -25.02 -15.16 -15.87
CA GLN A 117 -24.26 -15.37 -17.11
C GLN A 117 -25.20 -15.88 -18.21
N SER A 118 -25.15 -15.23 -19.37
CA SER A 118 -25.98 -15.56 -20.51
C SER A 118 -25.21 -15.39 -21.82
N GLY A 119 -24.94 -16.49 -22.51
CA GLY A 119 -24.16 -16.48 -23.74
C GLY A 119 -22.75 -15.92 -23.54
N SER A 120 -22.41 -14.82 -24.22
CA SER A 120 -21.11 -14.15 -24.18
C SER A 120 -21.08 -12.94 -23.24
N GLY A 121 -21.92 -12.89 -22.21
CA GLY A 121 -22.02 -11.78 -21.27
C GLY A 121 -22.88 -12.10 -20.06
N PHE A 122 -23.48 -11.06 -19.49
CA PHE A 122 -24.34 -11.14 -18.31
C PHE A 122 -25.69 -10.44 -18.57
N THR A 123 -26.70 -10.81 -17.79
CA THR A 123 -28.00 -10.14 -17.70
C THR A 123 -28.29 -9.84 -16.21
N GLY A 124 -29.19 -8.90 -15.95
CA GLY A 124 -29.51 -8.47 -14.59
C GLY A 124 -28.79 -7.17 -14.23
N VAL A 125 -28.33 -7.04 -12.97
CA VAL A 125 -27.57 -5.86 -12.50
C VAL A 125 -26.10 -6.06 -12.80
N THR A 126 -25.63 -5.48 -13.90
CA THR A 126 -24.28 -5.73 -14.45
C THR A 126 -23.36 -4.51 -14.40
N GLY A 127 -23.86 -3.38 -13.90
CA GLY A 127 -23.15 -2.10 -13.96
C GLY A 127 -23.38 -1.34 -15.28
N ALA A 128 -24.19 -1.87 -16.21
CA ALA A 128 -24.51 -1.16 -17.44
C ALA A 128 -25.13 0.23 -17.14
N GLY A 129 -24.57 1.28 -17.75
CA GLY A 129 -24.99 2.66 -17.53
C GLY A 129 -24.35 3.33 -16.32
N VAL A 130 -23.38 2.69 -15.66
CA VAL A 130 -22.54 3.24 -14.58
C VAL A 130 -21.11 3.40 -15.09
N ILE A 131 -20.38 4.37 -14.55
CA ILE A 131 -18.94 4.56 -14.78
C ILE A 131 -18.18 4.16 -13.52
N ILE A 132 -17.18 3.31 -13.67
CA ILE A 132 -16.19 3.02 -12.63
C ILE A 132 -14.95 3.86 -12.92
N GLY A 133 -14.61 4.75 -11.98
CA GLY A 133 -13.35 5.51 -11.99
C GLY A 133 -12.28 4.71 -11.26
N ILE A 134 -11.11 4.49 -11.87
CA ILE A 134 -9.97 3.83 -11.26
C ILE A 134 -8.83 4.85 -11.16
N ILE A 135 -8.39 5.14 -9.93
CA ILE A 135 -7.20 5.94 -9.67
C ILE A 135 -6.17 5.00 -9.04
N ASP A 136 -5.09 4.68 -9.78
CA ASP A 136 -4.16 3.63 -9.37
C ASP A 136 -2.82 3.71 -10.16
N THR A 137 -2.12 2.56 -10.33
CA THR A 137 -0.85 2.42 -11.07
C THR A 137 -1.01 2.41 -12.59
N GLY A 138 -2.23 2.51 -13.08
CA GLY A 138 -2.58 2.43 -14.49
C GLY A 138 -3.61 1.33 -14.76
N LEU A 139 -3.85 1.03 -16.02
CA LEU A 139 -4.77 -0.01 -16.46
C LEU A 139 -4.29 -0.60 -17.81
N ASP A 140 -4.05 -1.89 -17.90
CA ASP A 140 -3.82 -2.53 -19.20
C ASP A 140 -5.12 -2.62 -19.99
N PHE A 141 -5.47 -1.54 -20.63
CA PHE A 141 -6.71 -1.41 -21.44
C PHE A 141 -6.77 -2.40 -22.62
N ARG A 142 -5.63 -3.02 -22.99
CA ARG A 142 -5.56 -4.05 -24.03
C ARG A 142 -6.06 -5.40 -23.55
N HIS A 143 -6.15 -5.62 -22.23
CA HIS A 143 -6.65 -6.86 -21.68
C HIS A 143 -8.12 -7.11 -22.15
N PRO A 144 -8.47 -8.34 -22.58
CA PRO A 144 -9.82 -8.65 -23.10
C PRO A 144 -10.95 -8.29 -22.15
N ASP A 145 -10.69 -8.27 -20.84
CA ASP A 145 -11.69 -7.93 -19.82
C ASP A 145 -12.13 -6.45 -19.85
N PHE A 146 -11.37 -5.59 -20.49
CA PHE A 146 -11.68 -4.16 -20.66
C PHE A 146 -12.19 -3.81 -22.06
N GLN A 147 -12.45 -4.82 -22.89
CA GLN A 147 -12.95 -4.65 -24.23
C GLN A 147 -14.46 -4.90 -24.32
N THR A 148 -15.09 -4.27 -25.31
CA THR A 148 -16.46 -4.56 -25.67
C THR A 148 -16.57 -5.93 -26.40
N PRO A 149 -17.76 -6.52 -26.52
CA PRO A 149 -17.95 -7.75 -27.34
C PRO A 149 -17.49 -7.62 -28.78
N THR A 150 -17.42 -6.41 -29.31
CA THR A 150 -17.02 -6.11 -30.70
C THR A 150 -15.55 -5.72 -30.83
N GLY A 151 -14.75 -5.78 -29.74
CA GLY A 151 -13.32 -5.51 -29.75
C GLY A 151 -12.91 -4.05 -29.55
N GLY A 152 -13.84 -3.15 -29.27
CA GLY A 152 -13.52 -1.77 -28.88
C GLY A 152 -13.22 -1.64 -27.39
N SER A 153 -12.70 -0.50 -26.95
CA SER A 153 -12.43 -0.21 -25.55
C SER A 153 -13.70 0.07 -24.75
N ARG A 154 -13.79 -0.44 -23.51
CA ARG A 154 -14.75 -0.01 -22.48
C ARG A 154 -14.22 1.15 -21.65
N VAL A 155 -12.94 1.47 -21.80
CA VAL A 155 -12.30 2.62 -21.14
C VAL A 155 -12.62 3.86 -21.96
N LEU A 156 -13.42 4.77 -21.39
CA LEU A 156 -13.88 6.01 -22.03
C LEU A 156 -12.74 7.05 -22.13
N ALA A 157 -11.90 7.11 -21.12
CA ALA A 157 -10.71 7.94 -21.08
C ALA A 157 -9.67 7.34 -20.13
N LEU A 158 -8.40 7.50 -20.48
CA LEU A 158 -7.27 7.11 -19.67
C LEU A 158 -6.29 8.27 -19.60
N TRP A 159 -5.97 8.72 -18.39
CA TRP A 159 -4.99 9.76 -18.13
C TRP A 159 -3.76 9.18 -17.41
N ASP A 160 -2.59 9.34 -18.02
CA ASP A 160 -1.31 8.98 -17.41
C ASP A 160 -0.58 10.25 -17.00
N GLN A 161 -0.50 10.49 -15.68
CA GLN A 161 0.08 11.72 -15.13
C GLN A 161 1.61 11.79 -15.29
N GLY A 162 2.29 10.68 -15.53
CA GLY A 162 3.75 10.60 -15.68
C GLY A 162 4.24 10.69 -17.13
N LEU A 163 3.35 10.75 -18.12
CA LEU A 163 3.72 10.86 -19.53
C LEU A 163 3.66 12.30 -20.01
N GLU A 164 4.65 12.71 -20.79
CA GLU A 164 4.59 13.97 -21.52
C GLU A 164 3.64 13.83 -22.72
N PRO A 165 2.67 14.75 -22.92
CA PRO A 165 1.80 14.72 -24.09
C PRO A 165 2.61 15.01 -25.36
N ARG A 166 2.39 14.23 -26.41
CA ARG A 166 3.09 14.36 -27.71
C ARG A 166 2.44 15.40 -28.62
N SER A 167 1.24 15.77 -28.30
CA SER A 167 0.45 16.79 -29.03
C SER A 167 -0.46 17.53 -28.06
N THR A 168 -1.03 18.63 -28.51
CA THR A 168 -2.04 19.37 -27.75
C THR A 168 -3.31 18.55 -27.50
N ASP A 169 -3.61 17.60 -28.36
CA ASP A 169 -4.80 16.73 -28.23
C ASP A 169 -4.61 15.64 -27.17
N GLU A 170 -3.35 15.31 -26.83
CA GLU A 170 -3.02 14.40 -25.72
C GLU A 170 -2.89 15.13 -24.37
N ALA A 171 -2.73 16.46 -24.37
CA ALA A 171 -2.65 17.22 -23.12
C ALA A 171 -4.01 17.19 -22.40
N VAL A 172 -3.98 17.06 -21.06
CA VAL A 172 -5.22 17.14 -20.29
C VAL A 172 -5.85 18.52 -20.45
N ASP A 173 -7.15 18.54 -20.69
CA ASP A 173 -7.92 19.80 -20.71
C ASP A 173 -8.00 20.37 -19.28
N GLU A 174 -7.52 21.60 -19.10
CA GLU A 174 -7.54 22.30 -17.80
C GLU A 174 -8.96 22.47 -17.23
N ALA A 175 -9.99 22.39 -18.07
CA ALA A 175 -11.38 22.36 -17.62
C ALA A 175 -11.77 21.06 -16.92
N LEU A 176 -11.02 19.98 -17.13
CA LEU A 176 -11.24 18.67 -16.49
C LEU A 176 -10.50 18.50 -15.17
N ILE A 177 -9.54 19.40 -14.86
CA ILE A 177 -8.72 19.37 -13.66
C ILE A 177 -8.90 20.65 -12.82
N ASP A 178 -8.16 20.80 -11.73
CA ASP A 178 -8.20 22.00 -10.86
C ASP A 178 -7.38 23.16 -11.47
N GLY A 179 -7.69 23.50 -12.73
CA GLY A 179 -7.01 24.57 -13.47
C GLY A 179 -5.57 24.25 -13.85
N PRO A 180 -4.85 25.26 -14.36
CA PRO A 180 -3.47 25.11 -14.81
C PRO A 180 -2.51 24.73 -13.66
N PRO A 181 -1.35 24.11 -13.99
CA PRO A 181 -0.92 23.76 -15.34
C PRO A 181 -1.53 22.46 -15.85
N SER A 182 -1.63 22.31 -17.19
CA SER A 182 -1.87 21.03 -17.85
C SER A 182 -0.60 20.16 -17.78
N TYR A 183 -0.76 18.87 -17.54
CA TYR A 183 0.33 17.87 -17.48
C TYR A 183 -0.22 16.45 -17.74
N GLY A 184 0.68 15.51 -17.98
CA GLY A 184 0.28 14.14 -18.28
C GLY A 184 -0.36 13.98 -19.67
N ALA A 185 -0.51 12.75 -20.12
CA ALA A 185 -1.10 12.41 -21.42
C ALA A 185 -2.46 11.73 -21.25
N VAL A 186 -3.47 12.22 -21.95
CA VAL A 186 -4.85 11.68 -21.98
C VAL A 186 -5.09 10.95 -23.29
N TYR A 187 -5.70 9.80 -23.20
CA TYR A 187 -6.13 8.98 -24.33
C TYR A 187 -7.65 8.81 -24.29
N THR A 188 -8.30 9.09 -25.42
CA THR A 188 -9.74 8.94 -25.58
C THR A 188 -10.11 7.46 -25.81
N GLN A 189 -11.39 7.12 -25.68
CA GLN A 189 -11.90 5.80 -26.03
C GLN A 189 -11.54 5.39 -27.48
N GLN A 190 -11.51 6.34 -28.41
CA GLN A 190 -11.16 6.07 -29.80
C GLN A 190 -9.69 5.72 -29.94
N ASP A 191 -8.78 6.47 -29.30
CA ASP A 191 -7.35 6.17 -29.31
C ASP A 191 -7.06 4.77 -28.77
N LEU A 192 -7.73 4.40 -27.66
CA LEU A 192 -7.60 3.07 -27.04
C LEU A 192 -8.18 1.98 -27.95
N THR A 193 -9.30 2.24 -28.63
CA THR A 193 -9.91 1.30 -29.55
C THR A 193 -9.05 1.07 -30.79
N ASP A 194 -8.48 2.13 -31.35
CA ASP A 194 -7.59 2.05 -32.50
C ASP A 194 -6.31 1.29 -32.16
N GLU A 195 -5.78 1.52 -30.96
CA GLU A 195 -4.60 0.77 -30.47
C GLU A 195 -4.90 -0.71 -30.25
N ILE A 196 -6.04 -1.08 -29.70
CA ILE A 196 -6.50 -2.47 -29.55
C ILE A 196 -6.63 -3.15 -30.94
N ALA A 197 -7.12 -2.42 -31.94
CA ALA A 197 -7.30 -2.93 -33.28
C ALA A 197 -5.98 -3.30 -33.98
N LEU A 198 -4.83 -2.75 -33.56
CA LEU A 198 -3.51 -3.13 -34.06
C LEU A 198 -3.14 -4.58 -33.68
N GLY A 199 -3.78 -5.14 -32.65
CA GLY A 199 -3.60 -6.52 -32.20
C GLY A 199 -2.25 -6.81 -31.53
N ALA A 200 -1.98 -8.08 -31.24
CA ALA A 200 -0.76 -8.54 -30.55
C ALA A 200 0.55 -8.27 -31.31
N ASN A 201 0.47 -7.94 -32.60
CA ASN A 201 1.64 -7.57 -33.42
C ASN A 201 1.86 -6.06 -33.47
N ALA A 202 1.11 -5.27 -32.69
CA ALA A 202 1.36 -3.84 -32.58
C ALA A 202 2.81 -3.61 -32.15
N PRO A 203 3.49 -2.57 -32.70
CA PRO A 203 4.77 -2.14 -32.15
C PRO A 203 4.63 -1.91 -30.65
N MET A 204 5.67 -2.25 -29.88
CA MET A 204 5.66 -2.06 -28.42
C MET A 204 5.37 -0.61 -28.00
N HIS A 205 5.43 0.31 -28.96
CA HIS A 205 5.07 1.72 -28.90
C HIS A 205 4.15 2.04 -30.09
N GLY A 206 2.87 1.70 -29.97
CA GLY A 206 1.84 2.15 -30.88
C GLY A 206 1.53 3.65 -30.72
N ASN A 207 0.27 4.02 -30.82
CA ASN A 207 -0.15 5.41 -30.58
C ASN A 207 -0.35 5.70 -29.08
N VAL A 208 -0.59 4.67 -28.24
CA VAL A 208 -0.80 4.80 -26.79
C VAL A 208 0.43 4.29 -26.05
N PHE A 209 1.11 5.19 -25.35
CA PHE A 209 2.35 4.88 -24.61
C PHE A 209 2.10 4.44 -23.18
N HIS A 210 0.90 4.61 -22.67
CA HIS A 210 0.53 4.18 -21.33
C HIS A 210 0.78 2.69 -21.10
N ARG A 211 1.29 2.37 -19.90
CA ARG A 211 1.49 1.00 -19.38
C ARG A 211 1.17 0.98 -17.88
N ASP A 212 0.60 -0.12 -17.43
CA ASP A 212 0.55 -0.48 -16.02
C ASP A 212 1.71 -1.43 -15.71
N CYS A 213 2.87 -0.89 -15.39
CA CYS A 213 4.08 -1.68 -15.12
C CYS A 213 4.01 -2.44 -13.78
N SER A 214 3.17 -2.00 -12.86
CA SER A 214 2.92 -2.68 -11.58
C SER A 214 1.95 -3.85 -11.73
N GLY A 215 0.92 -3.69 -12.55
CA GLY A 215 -0.22 -4.59 -12.68
C GLY A 215 -1.27 -4.44 -11.58
N HIS A 216 -1.03 -3.59 -10.56
CA HIS A 216 -1.97 -3.39 -9.45
C HIS A 216 -3.27 -2.74 -9.92
N GLY A 217 -3.21 -1.64 -10.66
CA GLY A 217 -4.41 -0.96 -11.17
C GLY A 217 -5.20 -1.80 -12.17
N THR A 218 -4.54 -2.63 -12.99
CA THR A 218 -5.18 -3.61 -13.86
C THR A 218 -5.95 -4.65 -13.05
N HIS A 219 -5.35 -5.16 -11.97
CA HIS A 219 -5.98 -6.12 -11.08
C HIS A 219 -7.20 -5.51 -10.38
N VAL A 220 -7.06 -4.32 -9.80
CA VAL A 220 -8.12 -3.56 -9.14
C VAL A 220 -9.27 -3.25 -10.10
N GLY A 221 -8.95 -2.73 -11.30
CA GLY A 221 -9.93 -2.43 -12.34
C GLY A 221 -10.68 -3.67 -12.82
N SER A 222 -10.02 -4.81 -12.94
CA SER A 222 -10.65 -6.08 -13.29
C SER A 222 -11.55 -6.61 -12.18
N THR A 223 -11.14 -6.50 -10.92
CA THR A 223 -11.96 -6.86 -9.76
C THR A 223 -13.26 -6.04 -9.72
N ALA A 224 -13.17 -4.74 -10.00
CA ALA A 224 -14.32 -3.85 -10.03
C ALA A 224 -15.20 -4.05 -11.28
N ALA A 225 -14.59 -4.07 -12.47
CA ALA A 225 -15.31 -3.92 -13.75
C ALA A 225 -14.85 -4.86 -14.87
N GLY A 226 -13.99 -5.85 -14.60
CA GLY A 226 -13.56 -6.82 -15.60
C GLY A 226 -14.72 -7.64 -16.15
N SER A 227 -14.78 -7.84 -17.48
CA SER A 227 -15.84 -8.62 -18.10
C SER A 227 -15.68 -10.13 -17.92
N GLY A 228 -14.49 -10.61 -17.52
CA GLY A 228 -14.17 -12.03 -17.37
C GLY A 228 -14.02 -12.79 -18.69
N ARG A 229 -13.91 -12.10 -19.83
CA ARG A 229 -13.89 -12.72 -21.15
C ARG A 229 -12.68 -13.59 -21.40
N GLU A 230 -11.54 -13.22 -20.85
CA GLU A 230 -10.30 -13.99 -21.00
C GLU A 230 -10.50 -15.43 -20.50
N ASP A 231 -11.16 -15.61 -19.37
CA ASP A 231 -11.38 -16.91 -18.73
C ASP A 231 -12.83 -17.39 -18.78
N LYS A 232 -13.53 -17.13 -19.88
CA LYS A 232 -14.90 -17.60 -20.12
C LYS A 232 -15.88 -17.19 -19.02
N PHE A 233 -15.72 -15.96 -18.54
CA PHE A 233 -16.55 -15.31 -17.52
C PHE A 233 -16.38 -15.84 -16.08
N LYS A 234 -15.40 -16.71 -15.84
CA LYS A 234 -15.15 -17.26 -14.51
C LYS A 234 -14.71 -16.19 -13.52
N TYR A 235 -13.86 -15.27 -13.96
CA TYR A 235 -13.28 -14.20 -13.15
C TYR A 235 -13.82 -12.83 -13.53
N ALA A 236 -15.13 -12.75 -13.75
CA ALA A 236 -15.78 -11.46 -14.00
C ALA A 236 -15.84 -10.62 -12.73
N GLY A 237 -15.48 -9.36 -12.84
CA GLY A 237 -15.56 -8.36 -11.77
C GLY A 237 -16.99 -8.09 -11.31
N VAL A 238 -17.17 -7.20 -10.34
CA VAL A 238 -18.48 -6.89 -9.73
C VAL A 238 -19.44 -6.27 -10.75
N ALA A 239 -18.96 -5.33 -11.57
CA ALA A 239 -19.72 -4.56 -12.57
C ALA A 239 -19.22 -4.80 -14.00
N PRO A 240 -19.40 -6.02 -14.59
CA PRO A 240 -18.74 -6.43 -15.83
C PRO A 240 -19.16 -5.64 -17.09
N ASP A 241 -20.25 -4.91 -17.06
CA ASP A 241 -20.74 -4.08 -18.18
C ASP A 241 -20.64 -2.56 -17.88
N ALA A 242 -20.00 -2.16 -16.80
CA ALA A 242 -19.73 -0.75 -16.52
C ALA A 242 -18.72 -0.16 -17.51
N ASP A 243 -18.87 1.11 -17.83
CA ASP A 243 -17.81 1.88 -18.50
C ASP A 243 -16.70 2.24 -17.49
N ILE A 244 -15.51 2.53 -17.99
CA ILE A 244 -14.34 2.79 -17.14
C ILE A 244 -13.73 4.14 -17.51
N ILE A 245 -13.27 4.90 -16.50
CA ILE A 245 -12.33 6.02 -16.66
C ILE A 245 -11.15 5.72 -15.75
N ALA A 246 -9.92 5.74 -16.27
CA ALA A 246 -8.72 5.39 -15.50
C ALA A 246 -7.74 6.56 -15.41
N VAL A 247 -7.12 6.72 -14.24
CA VAL A 247 -6.03 7.66 -14.02
C VAL A 247 -4.85 6.92 -13.39
N LYS A 248 -3.69 7.02 -14.02
CA LYS A 248 -2.43 6.57 -13.44
C LYS A 248 -1.80 7.70 -12.65
N ILE A 249 -1.73 7.52 -11.33
CA ILE A 249 -1.16 8.47 -10.38
C ILE A 249 0.05 7.89 -9.63
N LEU A 250 0.11 6.55 -9.49
CA LEU A 250 1.14 5.83 -8.76
C LEU A 250 2.16 5.19 -9.71
N TYR A 251 3.37 4.96 -9.21
CA TYR A 251 4.47 4.31 -9.93
C TYR A 251 4.65 4.88 -11.34
N LEU A 252 4.70 6.20 -11.42
CA LEU A 252 4.96 6.91 -12.66
C LEU A 252 6.37 6.59 -13.14
N GLU A 253 6.57 6.40 -14.45
CA GLU A 253 7.89 6.18 -15.04
C GLU A 253 8.79 7.41 -14.94
N LYS A 254 8.18 8.59 -14.82
CA LYS A 254 8.84 9.89 -14.58
C LYS A 254 7.95 10.71 -13.66
N ASP A 255 8.55 11.63 -12.93
CA ASP A 255 7.80 12.60 -12.15
C ASP A 255 6.83 13.38 -13.03
N ALA A 256 5.63 13.63 -12.51
CA ALA A 256 4.67 14.49 -13.19
C ALA A 256 5.19 15.93 -13.16
N VAL A 257 5.41 16.50 -14.35
CA VAL A 257 5.94 17.86 -14.50
C VAL A 257 5.06 18.68 -15.44
N ASP A 258 5.05 20.00 -15.24
CA ASP A 258 4.43 20.93 -16.17
C ASP A 258 5.32 21.17 -17.41
N SER A 259 4.84 21.95 -18.37
CA SER A 259 5.60 22.33 -19.57
C SER A 259 6.87 23.14 -19.28
N GLY A 260 7.02 23.68 -18.09
CA GLY A 260 8.21 24.37 -17.59
C GLY A 260 9.21 23.44 -16.90
N GLY A 261 8.88 22.16 -16.72
CA GLY A 261 9.68 21.19 -15.99
C GLY A 261 9.55 21.29 -14.46
N ASN A 262 8.54 21.98 -13.95
CA ASN A 262 8.27 22.04 -12.52
C ASN A 262 7.45 20.82 -12.12
N GLU A 263 7.84 20.16 -11.02
CA GLU A 263 7.13 19.02 -10.46
C GLU A 263 5.72 19.40 -10.01
N ILE A 264 4.75 18.55 -10.33
CA ILE A 264 3.37 18.68 -9.88
C ILE A 264 3.23 17.99 -8.53
N PRO A 265 2.91 18.72 -7.44
CA PRO A 265 2.83 18.14 -6.10
C PRO A 265 1.67 17.11 -6.00
N TRP A 266 1.82 16.19 -5.06
CA TRP A 266 0.86 15.10 -4.82
C TRP A 266 -0.57 15.61 -4.64
N GLU A 267 -0.76 16.63 -3.84
CA GLU A 267 -2.08 17.19 -3.51
C GLU A 267 -2.82 17.67 -4.77
N LYS A 268 -2.10 18.30 -5.70
CA LYS A 268 -2.69 18.69 -6.99
C LYS A 268 -2.99 17.46 -7.84
N ARG A 269 -2.06 16.52 -7.95
CA ARG A 269 -2.25 15.28 -8.74
C ARG A 269 -3.45 14.49 -8.25
N PHE A 270 -3.63 14.38 -6.94
CA PHE A 270 -4.74 13.68 -6.30
C PHE A 270 -6.08 14.37 -6.63
N ARG A 271 -6.19 15.67 -6.38
CA ARG A 271 -7.38 16.46 -6.69
C ARG A 271 -7.75 16.40 -8.15
N ASP A 272 -6.77 16.58 -9.01
CA ASP A 272 -6.95 16.54 -10.46
C ASP A 272 -7.44 15.19 -10.96
N ALA A 273 -6.94 14.08 -10.40
CA ALA A 273 -7.38 12.74 -10.75
C ALA A 273 -8.88 12.52 -10.46
N VAL A 274 -9.33 12.96 -9.28
CA VAL A 274 -10.74 12.88 -8.89
C VAL A 274 -11.60 13.77 -9.80
N LEU A 275 -11.20 15.02 -10.01
CA LEU A 275 -11.94 15.97 -10.84
C LEU A 275 -11.98 15.53 -12.30
N PHE A 276 -10.89 15.02 -12.84
CA PHE A 276 -10.83 14.46 -14.19
C PHE A 276 -11.90 13.39 -14.41
N ILE A 277 -12.00 12.42 -13.49
CA ILE A 277 -13.01 11.37 -13.56
C ILE A 277 -14.41 11.96 -13.48
N LEU A 278 -14.70 12.79 -12.48
CA LEU A 278 -16.03 13.36 -12.27
C LEU A 278 -16.49 14.22 -13.45
N ARG A 279 -15.60 15.09 -13.99
CA ARG A 279 -15.91 16.00 -15.09
C ARG A 279 -16.00 15.27 -16.43
N THR A 280 -15.10 14.30 -16.67
CA THR A 280 -15.17 13.43 -17.86
C THR A 280 -16.47 12.62 -17.86
N ALA A 281 -16.85 12.06 -16.71
CA ALA A 281 -18.11 11.34 -16.59
C ALA A 281 -19.33 12.25 -16.80
N ALA A 282 -19.33 13.45 -16.26
CA ALA A 282 -20.42 14.41 -16.46
C ALA A 282 -20.57 14.86 -17.92
N ALA A 283 -19.49 14.81 -18.71
CA ALA A 283 -19.53 15.09 -20.14
C ALA A 283 -20.10 13.91 -20.98
N GLN A 284 -20.23 12.69 -20.38
CA GLN A 284 -20.80 11.56 -21.10
C GLN A 284 -22.32 11.67 -21.26
N PRO A 285 -22.88 11.18 -22.38
CA PRO A 285 -24.32 11.16 -22.56
C PRO A 285 -25.03 10.35 -21.47
N GLY A 286 -26.22 10.84 -21.04
CA GLY A 286 -27.10 10.08 -20.15
C GLY A 286 -26.89 10.32 -18.65
N ASN A 287 -26.02 11.25 -18.24
CA ASN A 287 -25.79 11.59 -16.83
C ASN A 287 -25.56 10.32 -15.97
N LYS A 288 -24.57 9.52 -16.37
CA LYS A 288 -24.26 8.24 -15.74
C LYS A 288 -23.72 8.44 -14.33
N PRO A 289 -24.17 7.66 -13.34
CA PRO A 289 -23.55 7.66 -12.03
C PRO A 289 -22.10 7.16 -12.08
N VAL A 290 -21.28 7.64 -11.14
CA VAL A 290 -19.85 7.36 -11.05
C VAL A 290 -19.51 6.75 -9.69
N VAL A 291 -18.74 5.69 -9.69
CA VAL A 291 -18.09 5.13 -8.50
C VAL A 291 -16.58 5.21 -8.69
N ILE A 292 -15.90 6.01 -7.88
CA ILE A 292 -14.43 6.10 -7.90
C ILE A 292 -13.86 5.11 -6.90
N ASN A 293 -12.89 4.30 -7.34
CA ASN A 293 -12.11 3.40 -6.51
C ASN A 293 -10.67 3.90 -6.38
N MET A 294 -10.19 3.96 -5.13
CA MET A 294 -8.81 4.28 -4.78
C MET A 294 -8.28 3.19 -3.86
N SER A 295 -7.40 2.32 -4.38
CA SER A 295 -6.81 1.22 -3.63
C SER A 295 -5.38 1.56 -3.18
N PHE A 296 -5.23 2.72 -2.56
CA PHE A 296 -3.97 3.22 -2.00
C PHE A 296 -4.24 4.18 -0.83
N GLY A 297 -3.20 4.48 -0.07
CA GLY A 297 -3.20 5.46 1.00
C GLY A 297 -1.80 5.54 1.62
N ALA A 298 -1.59 6.50 2.49
CA ALA A 298 -0.36 6.66 3.26
C ALA A 298 -0.65 6.51 4.75
N SER A 299 0.33 6.04 5.51
CA SER A 299 0.23 5.89 6.96
C SER A 299 0.50 7.18 7.73
N GLN A 300 0.86 8.26 7.02
CA GLN A 300 1.16 9.56 7.62
C GLN A 300 -0.10 10.42 7.76
N GLY A 301 -0.04 11.34 8.70
CA GLY A 301 -1.09 12.32 8.94
C GLY A 301 -1.61 12.30 10.36
N PRO A 302 -2.56 13.18 10.68
CA PRO A 302 -3.15 13.29 12.02
C PRO A 302 -4.19 12.20 12.33
N HIS A 303 -4.63 11.43 11.37
CA HIS A 303 -5.65 10.38 11.47
C HIS A 303 -6.96 10.84 12.13
N ASP A 304 -7.36 12.07 11.86
CA ASP A 304 -8.55 12.71 12.40
C ASP A 304 -9.56 13.18 11.34
N GLY A 305 -9.34 12.80 10.09
CA GLY A 305 -10.21 13.14 8.97
C GLY A 305 -10.06 14.59 8.48
N THR A 306 -8.97 15.28 8.80
CA THR A 306 -8.80 16.71 8.52
C THR A 306 -7.70 17.05 7.51
N THR A 307 -7.04 16.06 6.93
CA THR A 307 -6.05 16.32 5.86
C THR A 307 -6.71 17.00 4.66
N GLU A 308 -5.90 17.70 3.86
CA GLU A 308 -6.37 18.38 2.65
C GLU A 308 -7.10 17.42 1.70
N ASP A 309 -6.58 16.18 1.53
CA ASP A 309 -7.18 15.17 0.66
C ASP A 309 -8.53 14.68 1.22
N GLU A 310 -8.62 14.44 2.53
CA GLU A 310 -9.87 14.04 3.19
C GLU A 310 -10.93 15.14 3.10
N GLN A 311 -10.54 16.40 3.33
CA GLN A 311 -11.46 17.55 3.22
C GLN A 311 -11.90 17.77 1.77
N PHE A 312 -11.02 17.56 0.80
CA PHE A 312 -11.38 17.62 -0.61
C PHE A 312 -12.39 16.52 -0.97
N LEU A 313 -12.19 15.28 -0.52
CA LEU A 313 -13.16 14.20 -0.73
C LEU A 313 -14.51 14.50 -0.06
N ASN A 314 -14.51 15.05 1.16
CA ASN A 314 -15.73 15.49 1.85
C ASN A 314 -16.53 16.50 1.00
N GLN A 315 -15.83 17.42 0.32
CA GLN A 315 -16.47 18.41 -0.56
C GLN A 315 -16.99 17.78 -1.86
N GLN A 316 -16.25 16.84 -2.44
CA GLN A 316 -16.66 16.20 -3.69
C GLN A 316 -17.75 15.15 -3.50
N PHE A 317 -17.80 14.48 -2.35
CA PHE A 317 -18.72 13.40 -2.04
C PHE A 317 -19.49 13.66 -0.72
N PRO A 318 -20.23 14.77 -0.62
CA PRO A 318 -21.03 15.01 0.57
C PRO A 318 -22.11 13.92 0.74
N PRO A 319 -22.65 13.69 1.96
CA PRO A 319 -23.59 12.61 2.23
C PRO A 319 -24.87 12.62 1.37
N ASP A 320 -25.21 13.77 0.82
CA ASP A 320 -26.36 13.97 -0.07
C ASP A 320 -25.99 13.95 -1.57
N ALA A 321 -24.73 13.63 -1.90
CA ALA A 321 -24.29 13.54 -3.29
C ALA A 321 -25.05 12.41 -4.01
N VAL A 322 -25.80 12.77 -5.04
CA VAL A 322 -26.53 11.82 -5.86
C VAL A 322 -25.72 11.45 -7.10
N GLY A 323 -25.61 10.15 -7.36
CA GLY A 323 -24.97 9.63 -8.57
C GLY A 323 -23.44 9.63 -8.55
N ARG A 324 -22.80 9.85 -7.39
CA ARG A 324 -21.34 9.75 -7.23
C ARG A 324 -20.97 9.19 -5.87
N VAL A 325 -20.03 8.26 -5.84
CA VAL A 325 -19.52 7.58 -4.65
C VAL A 325 -18.02 7.45 -4.78
N CYS A 326 -17.31 7.59 -3.65
CA CYS A 326 -15.89 7.29 -3.54
C CYS A 326 -15.68 6.11 -2.60
N VAL A 327 -14.84 5.16 -2.99
CA VAL A 327 -14.47 3.97 -2.21
C VAL A 327 -12.96 3.94 -2.08
N VAL A 328 -12.46 3.80 -0.85
CA VAL A 328 -11.03 3.88 -0.52
C VAL A 328 -10.62 2.67 0.32
N ALA A 329 -9.43 2.13 0.08
CA ALA A 329 -8.88 1.09 0.93
C ALA A 329 -8.58 1.61 2.34
N ALA A 330 -8.88 0.82 3.37
CA ALA A 330 -8.54 1.18 4.75
C ALA A 330 -7.03 1.23 5.01
N GLY A 331 -6.24 0.54 4.21
CA GLY A 331 -4.80 0.40 4.34
C GLY A 331 -4.36 -1.03 4.65
N ASN A 332 -3.06 -1.28 4.51
CA ASN A 332 -2.46 -2.62 4.67
C ASN A 332 -1.47 -2.70 5.84
N SER A 333 -1.45 -1.71 6.73
CA SER A 333 -0.44 -1.57 7.78
C SER A 333 -0.90 -2.04 9.17
N GLY A 334 -1.97 -2.86 9.22
CA GLY A 334 -2.55 -3.34 10.49
C GLY A 334 -1.59 -4.19 11.35
N ASP A 335 -0.56 -4.81 10.77
CA ASP A 335 0.44 -5.63 11.49
C ASP A 335 1.90 -5.16 11.26
N ASP A 336 2.11 -3.94 10.73
CA ASP A 336 3.44 -3.41 10.42
C ASP A 336 4.11 -2.67 11.58
N TYR A 337 3.41 -2.45 12.69
CA TYR A 337 3.91 -1.72 13.88
C TYR A 337 4.35 -0.27 13.58
N LEU A 338 3.63 0.39 12.70
CA LEU A 338 3.88 1.77 12.28
C LEU A 338 3.26 2.81 13.20
N HIS A 339 2.34 2.43 14.09
CA HIS A 339 1.68 3.30 15.05
C HIS A 339 2.18 3.07 16.48
N CYS A 340 2.31 4.13 17.23
CA CYS A 340 2.72 4.08 18.64
C CYS A 340 2.09 5.24 19.42
N GLU A 341 1.48 4.93 20.56
CA GLU A 341 1.04 5.91 21.55
C GLU A 341 2.15 6.18 22.58
N VAL A 342 2.48 7.43 22.81
CA VAL A 342 3.51 7.84 23.76
C VAL A 342 2.88 8.72 24.85
N ASN A 343 2.88 8.23 26.08
CA ASN A 343 2.44 9.01 27.24
C ASN A 343 3.66 9.71 27.88
N VAL A 344 3.81 11.00 27.62
CA VAL A 344 4.87 11.83 28.19
C VAL A 344 4.37 12.42 29.53
N PRO A 345 4.94 12.03 30.68
CA PRO A 345 4.49 12.53 31.98
C PRO A 345 4.87 13.98 32.19
N ALA A 346 4.16 14.65 33.10
CA ALA A 346 4.56 15.97 33.59
C ALA A 346 5.88 15.91 34.36
N GLY A 347 6.58 17.05 34.43
CA GLY A 347 7.79 17.21 35.27
C GLY A 347 9.10 17.07 34.51
N ASP A 348 9.09 17.19 33.21
CA ASP A 348 10.29 17.24 32.35
C ASP A 348 11.16 15.98 32.41
N THR A 349 10.52 14.84 32.67
CA THR A 349 11.18 13.52 32.68
C THR A 349 11.33 12.99 31.26
N GLU A 350 12.44 12.32 30.95
CA GLU A 350 12.66 11.69 29.65
C GLU A 350 11.79 10.44 29.48
N VAL A 351 11.14 10.36 28.32
CA VAL A 351 10.50 9.16 27.80
C VAL A 351 11.23 8.74 26.53
N ASN A 352 11.66 7.50 26.49
CA ASN A 352 12.40 6.94 25.38
C ASN A 352 11.51 5.97 24.59
N VAL A 353 11.42 6.18 23.29
CA VAL A 353 10.70 5.31 22.36
C VAL A 353 11.72 4.72 21.38
N PRO A 354 12.11 3.46 21.55
CA PRO A 354 13.03 2.82 20.64
C PRO A 354 12.35 2.52 19.29
N MET A 355 13.12 2.67 18.23
CA MET A 355 12.72 2.43 16.86
C MET A 355 13.83 1.71 16.11
N VAL A 356 13.47 0.80 15.22
CA VAL A 356 14.41 0.14 14.30
C VAL A 356 14.05 0.48 12.86
N LEU A 357 15.06 0.83 12.10
CA LEU A 357 14.99 0.97 10.64
C LEU A 357 15.79 -0.16 10.01
N THR A 358 15.16 -0.96 9.16
CA THR A 358 15.78 -2.09 8.45
C THR A 358 15.74 -1.88 6.95
N ASP A 359 16.82 -2.24 6.24
CA ASP A 359 16.89 -2.22 4.79
C ASP A 359 16.63 -3.61 4.22
N THR A 360 15.54 -3.76 3.50
CA THR A 360 15.15 -5.04 2.86
C THR A 360 15.62 -5.17 1.41
N ARG A 361 16.22 -4.13 0.81
CA ARG A 361 16.60 -4.09 -0.63
C ARG A 361 17.62 -5.14 -1.06
N LYS A 362 18.44 -5.64 -0.17
CA LYS A 362 19.43 -6.69 -0.51
C LYS A 362 18.80 -7.98 -1.04
N SER A 363 17.49 -8.11 -0.92
CA SER A 363 16.75 -9.32 -1.32
C SER A 363 16.05 -9.22 -2.68
N PHE A 364 15.85 -8.02 -3.24
CA PHE A 364 15.04 -7.82 -4.46
C PHE A 364 15.83 -7.50 -5.74
N SER A 365 17.10 -7.12 -5.67
CA SER A 365 17.90 -6.67 -6.82
C SER A 365 18.19 -7.74 -7.88
N GLU A 366 17.80 -9.00 -7.67
CA GLU A 366 18.09 -10.11 -8.57
C GLU A 366 16.95 -10.48 -9.53
N ASN A 367 15.77 -9.88 -9.43
CA ASN A 367 14.59 -10.32 -10.20
C ASN A 367 14.13 -9.42 -11.35
N GLY A 368 14.91 -8.42 -11.75
CA GLY A 368 14.74 -7.79 -13.08
C GLY A 368 13.43 -7.02 -13.31
N TYR A 369 12.75 -6.57 -12.29
CA TYR A 369 11.62 -5.63 -12.44
C TYR A 369 12.16 -4.20 -12.64
N CYS A 370 11.41 -3.41 -13.42
CA CYS A 370 11.72 -2.04 -13.86
C CYS A 370 12.02 -1.08 -12.70
N ASP A 371 13.16 -1.22 -12.06
CA ASP A 371 13.57 -0.28 -11.04
C ASP A 371 14.90 0.36 -11.41
N SER A 372 14.81 1.45 -12.18
CA SER A 372 15.91 2.36 -12.44
C SER A 372 15.88 3.58 -11.50
N ARG A 373 14.97 3.61 -10.52
CA ARG A 373 14.90 4.73 -9.58
C ARG A 373 16.05 4.62 -8.58
N ASP A 374 16.89 5.63 -8.54
CA ASP A 374 17.81 5.87 -7.45
C ASP A 374 16.95 6.06 -6.19
N ASN A 375 16.89 5.04 -5.34
CA ASN A 375 16.15 5.08 -4.09
C ASN A 375 16.80 6.10 -3.14
N THR A 376 16.30 7.31 -3.23
CA THR A 376 16.61 8.43 -2.32
C THR A 376 15.46 8.67 -1.34
N GLU A 377 14.56 7.68 -1.17
CA GLU A 377 13.38 7.83 -0.33
C GLU A 377 13.78 8.14 1.12
N GLU A 378 13.20 9.21 1.62
CA GLU A 378 13.40 9.71 2.97
C GLU A 378 12.46 8.96 3.92
N CYS A 379 12.95 8.59 5.12
CA CYS A 379 12.09 8.10 6.18
C CYS A 379 11.48 9.28 6.93
N VAL A 380 10.17 9.40 6.93
CA VAL A 380 9.46 10.45 7.67
C VAL A 380 8.58 9.82 8.74
N ILE A 381 8.72 10.29 9.97
CA ILE A 381 7.91 9.88 11.11
C ILE A 381 7.23 11.14 11.64
N GLN A 382 5.93 11.06 11.86
CA GLN A 382 5.13 12.16 12.38
C GLN A 382 4.59 11.85 13.77
N PHE A 383 4.68 12.82 14.65
CA PHE A 383 4.19 12.79 16.02
C PHE A 383 3.17 13.88 16.21
N TRP A 384 1.95 13.50 16.49
CA TRP A 384 0.81 14.40 16.62
C TRP A 384 0.33 14.46 18.08
N TYR A 385 -0.09 15.62 18.55
CA TYR A 385 -0.52 15.80 19.94
C TYR A 385 -1.47 17.01 20.10
N PRO A 386 -2.31 17.05 21.16
CA PRO A 386 -3.21 18.16 21.43
C PRO A 386 -2.47 19.48 21.72
N ALA A 387 -3.04 20.60 21.27
CA ALA A 387 -2.42 21.92 21.36
C ALA A 387 -2.15 22.45 22.78
N ALA A 388 -2.86 21.98 23.77
CA ALA A 388 -2.66 22.42 25.17
C ALA A 388 -1.22 22.25 25.65
N ALA A 389 -0.52 21.27 25.09
CA ALA A 389 0.88 20.95 25.43
C ALA A 389 1.92 21.53 24.47
N THR A 390 1.54 22.28 23.46
CA THR A 390 2.45 22.74 22.39
C THR A 390 3.63 23.57 22.88
N SER A 391 3.48 24.30 23.96
CA SER A 391 4.55 25.16 24.51
C SER A 391 5.60 24.40 25.30
N THR A 392 5.34 23.17 25.76
CA THR A 392 6.18 22.44 26.70
C THR A 392 6.78 21.16 26.16
N LEU A 393 6.14 20.52 25.19
CA LEU A 393 6.65 19.30 24.55
C LEU A 393 7.89 19.60 23.73
N ARG A 394 8.92 18.79 23.90
CA ARG A 394 10.15 18.83 23.11
C ARG A 394 10.64 17.42 22.85
N MET A 395 11.32 17.26 21.74
CA MET A 395 11.84 15.98 21.27
C MET A 395 13.30 16.07 20.84
N ALA A 396 14.03 15.00 21.04
CA ALA A 396 15.37 14.77 20.50
C ALA A 396 15.44 13.35 19.90
N VAL A 397 16.39 13.13 19.01
CA VAL A 397 16.65 11.82 18.39
C VAL A 397 18.08 11.38 18.72
N GLU A 398 18.23 10.16 19.22
CA GLU A 398 19.52 9.49 19.30
C GLU A 398 19.67 8.57 18.09
N ALA A 399 20.61 8.88 17.23
CA ALA A 399 20.90 8.11 16.04
C ALA A 399 22.03 7.10 16.26
N PRO A 400 22.03 5.96 15.57
CA PRO A 400 23.12 4.97 15.68
C PRO A 400 24.48 5.62 15.36
N ASN A 401 25.44 5.52 16.27
CA ASN A 401 26.81 6.01 16.13
C ASN A 401 26.98 7.55 15.97
N GLU A 402 25.94 8.36 16.11
CA GLU A 402 26.00 9.82 15.91
C GLU A 402 25.66 10.62 17.19
N GLY A 403 25.15 9.95 18.24
CA GLY A 403 24.76 10.59 19.49
C GLY A 403 23.36 11.18 19.46
N ARG A 404 23.06 12.05 20.42
CA ARG A 404 21.76 12.69 20.59
C ARG A 404 21.75 14.07 19.94
N SER A 405 20.67 14.40 19.22
CA SER A 405 20.37 15.76 18.77
C SER A 405 20.06 16.70 19.95
N ASP A 406 20.05 17.99 19.72
CA ASP A 406 19.42 18.94 20.62
C ASP A 406 17.91 18.69 20.72
N PHE A 407 17.31 19.07 21.86
CA PHE A 407 15.85 19.06 22.01
C PHE A 407 15.21 20.18 21.20
N VAL A 408 14.27 19.81 20.34
CA VAL A 408 13.51 20.72 19.49
C VAL A 408 12.15 21.02 20.13
N SER A 409 11.89 22.29 20.41
CA SER A 409 10.62 22.82 20.91
C SER A 409 9.75 23.34 19.76
N VAL A 410 8.48 23.64 20.06
CA VAL A 410 7.54 24.24 19.10
C VAL A 410 8.14 25.46 18.40
N GLY A 411 8.04 25.51 17.08
CA GLY A 411 8.63 26.56 16.24
C GLY A 411 10.10 26.38 15.94
N GLY A 412 10.73 25.33 16.49
CA GLY A 412 12.14 25.01 16.29
C GLY A 412 12.36 23.93 15.21
N SER A 413 13.64 23.83 14.82
CA SER A 413 14.12 22.76 13.94
C SER A 413 15.54 22.36 14.32
N TYR A 414 15.93 21.15 13.93
CA TYR A 414 17.30 20.64 14.07
C TYR A 414 17.70 19.95 12.77
N GLU A 415 18.93 20.13 12.37
CA GLU A 415 19.51 19.47 11.20
C GLU A 415 20.89 18.92 11.52
N ALA A 416 21.10 17.64 11.22
CA ALA A 416 22.42 17.01 11.29
C ALA A 416 22.95 16.74 9.88
N PHE A 417 24.24 17.08 9.67
CA PHE A 417 24.92 16.90 8.41
C PHE A 417 26.10 15.94 8.59
N VAL A 418 26.25 14.97 7.69
CA VAL A 418 27.41 14.10 7.62
C VAL A 418 27.98 14.18 6.21
N GLY A 419 29.30 14.46 6.12
CA GLY A 419 29.95 14.62 4.83
C GLY A 419 29.37 15.76 3.96
N GLY A 420 28.77 16.78 4.59
CA GLY A 420 28.13 17.91 3.92
C GLY A 420 26.72 17.63 3.40
N LYS A 421 26.15 16.46 3.66
CA LYS A 421 24.76 16.09 3.31
C LYS A 421 23.90 16.04 4.56
N LYS A 422 22.67 16.56 4.46
CA LYS A 422 21.66 16.51 5.52
C LYS A 422 21.20 15.07 5.71
N LYS A 423 21.29 14.54 6.93
CA LYS A 423 20.91 13.16 7.26
C LYS A 423 19.73 13.04 8.20
N LEU A 424 19.60 13.94 9.16
CA LEU A 424 18.53 13.98 10.14
C LEU A 424 17.96 15.39 10.15
N GLU A 425 16.65 15.48 10.04
CA GLU A 425 15.92 16.73 10.21
C GLU A 425 14.80 16.51 11.21
N ILE A 426 14.67 17.40 12.19
CA ILE A 426 13.54 17.44 13.10
C ILE A 426 12.87 18.80 12.92
N SER A 427 11.58 18.82 12.67
CA SER A 427 10.77 20.04 12.69
C SER A 427 9.63 19.90 13.66
N HIS A 428 9.36 20.93 14.45
CA HIS A 428 8.31 20.97 15.46
C HIS A 428 7.43 22.19 15.21
N LYS A 429 6.19 21.98 14.78
CA LYS A 429 5.27 23.04 14.32
C LYS A 429 3.92 22.96 15.02
N ARG A 430 3.21 24.07 15.01
CA ARG A 430 1.75 24.06 15.19
C ARG A 430 1.09 23.70 13.86
N ASP A 431 0.01 22.95 13.96
CA ASP A 431 -0.84 22.58 12.84
C ASP A 431 -2.31 22.81 13.24
N ASP A 432 -2.65 24.07 13.41
CA ASP A 432 -4.00 24.48 13.79
C ASP A 432 -4.88 24.54 12.53
N VAL A 433 -6.00 23.84 12.54
CA VAL A 433 -6.96 23.84 11.44
C VAL A 433 -8.36 24.20 11.93
N THR A 434 -9.23 24.65 11.05
CA THR A 434 -10.64 24.91 11.35
C THR A 434 -11.50 24.16 10.35
N ILE A 435 -12.29 23.20 10.84
CA ILE A 435 -13.18 22.38 10.02
C ILE A 435 -14.61 22.61 10.50
N ASP A 436 -15.52 22.97 9.60
CA ASP A 436 -16.92 23.25 9.89
C ASP A 436 -17.13 24.27 11.04
N GLY A 437 -16.21 25.23 11.15
CA GLY A 437 -16.23 26.26 12.21
C GLY A 437 -15.68 25.78 13.56
N VAL A 438 -15.21 24.55 13.68
CA VAL A 438 -14.55 24.01 14.87
C VAL A 438 -13.04 24.16 14.73
N ALA A 439 -12.41 24.84 15.67
CA ALA A 439 -10.95 24.96 15.72
C ALA A 439 -10.36 23.69 16.33
N ILE A 440 -9.46 23.04 15.59
CA ILE A 440 -8.67 21.90 16.03
C ILE A 440 -7.24 22.41 16.20
N ASN A 441 -6.79 22.45 17.44
CA ASN A 441 -5.47 22.93 17.79
C ASN A 441 -4.57 21.75 18.13
N ARG A 442 -3.55 21.53 17.34
CA ARG A 442 -2.61 20.43 17.50
C ARG A 442 -1.20 20.84 17.17
N GLY A 443 -0.24 20.04 17.61
CA GLY A 443 1.15 20.16 17.24
C GLY A 443 1.61 18.95 16.46
N VAL A 444 2.57 19.14 15.58
CA VAL A 444 3.23 18.07 14.85
C VAL A 444 4.75 18.17 14.97
N ILE A 445 5.39 17.05 15.26
CA ILE A 445 6.83 16.89 15.17
C ILE A 445 7.08 15.94 14.00
N SER A 446 7.85 16.38 13.01
CA SER A 446 8.27 15.53 11.90
C SER A 446 9.76 15.22 12.04
N VAL A 447 10.12 13.96 11.99
CA VAL A 447 11.49 13.47 11.94
C VAL A 447 11.74 12.89 10.57
N THR A 448 12.67 13.48 9.82
CA THR A 448 13.04 13.02 8.48
C THR A 448 14.46 12.46 8.53
N LEU A 449 14.61 11.21 8.14
CA LEU A 449 15.88 10.52 7.98
C LEU A 449 16.19 10.38 6.48
N LYS A 450 17.36 10.89 6.05
CA LYS A 450 17.75 10.90 4.63
C LYS A 450 18.88 9.93 4.37
N PRO A 451 18.78 9.08 3.35
CA PRO A 451 19.83 8.12 3.02
C PRO A 451 21.10 8.83 2.49
N GLU A 452 22.26 8.25 2.73
CA GLU A 452 23.54 8.69 2.18
C GLU A 452 23.87 7.93 0.90
N GLY A 453 23.48 8.44 -0.25
CA GLY A 453 23.68 7.76 -1.53
C GLY A 453 22.92 6.43 -1.57
N LYS A 454 23.63 5.32 -1.86
CA LYS A 454 23.05 3.97 -1.84
C LYS A 454 23.10 3.28 -0.46
N LYS A 455 23.56 3.98 0.58
CA LYS A 455 23.62 3.44 1.94
C LYS A 455 22.40 3.91 2.74
N HIS A 456 21.75 2.95 3.36
CA HIS A 456 20.58 3.17 4.17
C HIS A 456 20.96 3.48 5.61
N LEU A 457 20.06 4.18 6.29
CA LEU A 457 20.15 4.52 7.71
C LEU A 457 19.70 3.35 8.58
N GLU A 458 20.14 2.12 8.23
CA GLU A 458 19.86 0.94 9.05
C GLU A 458 20.35 1.14 10.49
N GLY A 459 19.53 0.80 11.45
CA GLY A 459 19.94 0.79 12.83
C GLY A 459 18.82 1.09 13.81
N ARG A 460 19.23 1.14 15.08
CA ARG A 460 18.34 1.48 16.16
C ARG A 460 18.45 2.95 16.48
N TYR A 461 17.32 3.61 16.55
CA TYR A 461 17.12 4.98 16.95
C TYR A 461 16.40 5.03 18.29
N ASN A 462 16.59 6.10 19.04
CA ASN A 462 15.86 6.40 20.27
C ASN A 462 15.21 7.77 20.12
N LEU A 463 13.90 7.81 20.21
CA LEU A 463 13.12 9.04 20.15
C LEU A 463 12.87 9.48 21.59
N VAL A 464 13.40 10.63 21.97
CA VAL A 464 13.42 11.08 23.37
C VAL A 464 12.49 12.27 23.54
N PHE A 465 11.47 12.11 24.39
CA PHE A 465 10.49 13.15 24.68
C PHE A 465 10.66 13.71 26.08
N ARG A 466 10.35 14.99 26.25
CA ARG A 466 10.19 15.69 27.54
C ARG A 466 9.03 16.67 27.48
N SER A 467 8.32 16.84 28.59
CA SER A 467 7.32 17.88 28.74
C SER A 467 7.19 18.32 30.20
N VAL A 468 6.87 19.59 30.42
CA VAL A 468 6.54 20.09 31.75
C VAL A 468 5.13 19.65 32.16
N GLU A 469 4.22 19.56 31.20
CA GLU A 469 2.83 19.08 31.36
C GLU A 469 2.70 17.65 30.81
N ALA A 470 1.74 16.89 31.30
CA ALA A 470 1.45 15.56 30.75
C ALA A 470 0.87 15.68 29.34
N VAL A 471 1.42 14.92 28.39
CA VAL A 471 1.05 14.95 26.99
C VAL A 471 0.92 13.54 26.44
N LYS A 472 -0.18 13.26 25.75
CA LYS A 472 -0.34 12.08 24.92
C LYS A 472 0.09 12.42 23.49
N VAL A 473 0.99 11.64 22.92
CA VAL A 473 1.51 11.82 21.56
C VAL A 473 1.19 10.56 20.77
N GLU A 474 0.61 10.74 19.61
CA GLU A 474 0.38 9.66 18.66
C GLU A 474 1.43 9.74 17.55
N ALA A 475 2.05 8.64 17.21
CA ALA A 475 3.15 8.58 16.28
C ALA A 475 2.88 7.59 15.15
N TRP A 476 3.10 8.03 13.91
CA TRP A 476 3.04 7.18 12.74
C TRP A 476 4.34 7.26 11.96
N GLY A 477 4.84 6.07 11.61
CA GLY A 477 5.89 5.92 10.64
C GLY A 477 5.33 5.73 9.24
N ASP A 478 6.20 5.89 8.25
CA ASP A 478 5.85 5.60 6.87
C ASP A 478 6.19 4.14 6.53
N ASP A 479 5.33 3.54 5.73
CA ASP A 479 5.64 2.31 5.02
C ASP A 479 6.39 2.71 3.73
N PHE A 480 7.72 2.59 3.76
CA PHE A 480 8.60 3.02 2.66
C PHE A 480 8.52 2.12 1.42
N GLY A 481 7.39 1.46 1.21
CA GLY A 481 7.20 0.52 0.14
C GLY A 481 8.08 -0.73 0.30
N ASP A 482 8.36 -1.43 -0.78
CA ASP A 482 8.93 -2.80 -0.77
C ASP A 482 10.34 -2.93 -0.17
N TYR A 483 11.00 -1.87 0.31
CA TYR A 483 12.45 -1.88 0.53
C TYR A 483 12.95 -1.46 1.92
N GLN A 484 12.17 -0.71 2.67
CA GLN A 484 12.53 -0.33 4.05
C GLN A 484 11.36 -0.59 4.98
N SER A 485 11.62 -1.07 6.17
CA SER A 485 10.61 -1.15 7.22
C SER A 485 11.09 -0.37 8.45
N MET A 486 10.23 0.50 8.93
CA MET A 486 10.35 1.17 10.21
C MET A 486 9.41 0.48 11.20
N ARG A 487 9.87 0.32 12.44
CA ARG A 487 9.03 -0.24 13.51
C ARG A 487 9.34 0.40 14.83
N PHE A 488 8.30 0.73 15.58
CA PHE A 488 8.45 1.04 16.99
C PHE A 488 8.69 -0.23 17.81
N LEU A 489 9.46 -0.13 18.89
CA LEU A 489 9.80 -1.23 19.77
C LEU A 489 9.39 -0.96 21.21
N THR A 490 9.03 -2.01 21.97
CA THR A 490 8.93 -1.96 23.43
C THR A 490 9.98 -2.90 24.05
N LEU A 491 10.28 -2.68 25.33
CA LEU A 491 11.03 -3.65 26.12
C LEU A 491 10.05 -4.67 26.70
N GLY A 492 10.24 -5.96 26.38
CA GLY A 492 9.53 -7.06 27.02
C GLY A 492 9.87 -7.19 28.50
N LEU A 493 9.09 -7.95 29.24
CA LEU A 493 9.28 -8.19 30.69
C LEU A 493 10.62 -8.88 31.03
N ASP A 494 11.23 -9.53 30.06
CA ASP A 494 12.54 -10.20 30.12
C ASP A 494 13.70 -9.31 29.64
N GLY A 495 13.39 -8.05 29.25
CA GLY A 495 14.37 -7.10 28.71
C GLY A 495 14.73 -7.34 27.26
N GLU A 496 14.09 -8.27 26.57
CA GLU A 496 14.19 -8.42 25.12
C GLU A 496 13.34 -7.34 24.42
N GLU A 497 13.83 -6.86 23.28
CA GLU A 497 13.13 -5.88 22.46
C GLU A 497 12.04 -6.59 21.66
N MET A 498 10.82 -6.21 21.91
CA MET A 498 9.65 -6.65 21.15
C MET A 498 9.12 -5.47 20.34
N PRO A 499 8.53 -5.72 19.15
CA PRO A 499 7.70 -4.70 18.51
C PRO A 499 6.68 -4.18 19.52
N VAL A 500 6.32 -2.90 19.46
CA VAL A 500 5.41 -2.29 20.42
C VAL A 500 4.11 -3.09 20.45
N GLU A 501 3.93 -3.89 21.49
CA GLU A 501 2.63 -4.48 21.84
C GLU A 501 1.83 -3.44 22.65
N ALA A 502 1.62 -2.27 22.09
CA ALA A 502 0.58 -1.44 22.63
C ALA A 502 -0.76 -2.02 22.15
N PRO A 503 -1.76 -2.18 23.01
CA PRO A 503 -3.09 -2.62 22.58
C PRO A 503 -3.73 -1.68 21.54
N LEU A 504 -3.09 -0.54 21.27
CA LEU A 504 -3.51 0.51 20.35
C LEU A 504 -2.85 0.44 18.96
N VAL A 505 -1.90 -0.45 18.73
CA VAL A 505 -1.22 -0.58 17.42
C VAL A 505 -2.18 -1.00 16.32
N ASP A 506 -3.27 -1.67 16.66
CA ASP A 506 -4.32 -2.07 15.72
C ASP A 506 -5.38 -0.98 15.53
N GLU A 507 -5.40 0.05 16.37
CA GLU A 507 -6.33 1.17 16.33
C GLU A 507 -5.65 2.39 15.71
N HIS A 508 -6.41 3.26 15.06
CA HIS A 508 -5.94 4.49 14.42
C HIS A 508 -4.94 4.31 13.26
N GLY A 509 -4.85 3.10 12.68
CA GLY A 509 -3.98 2.78 11.55
C GLY A 509 -4.60 3.02 10.17
N ILE A 510 -5.75 3.68 10.09
CA ILE A 510 -6.46 3.96 8.83
C ILE A 510 -5.61 4.83 7.92
N ALA A 511 -5.42 4.38 6.68
CA ALA A 511 -4.65 5.13 5.69
C ALA A 511 -5.28 6.49 5.37
N SER A 512 -4.46 7.45 4.95
CA SER A 512 -4.93 8.75 4.46
C SER A 512 -5.98 8.59 3.35
N ALA A 513 -6.87 9.53 3.21
CA ALA A 513 -8.08 9.49 2.40
C ALA A 513 -9.19 8.55 2.93
N ALA A 514 -8.87 7.42 3.58
CA ALA A 514 -9.85 6.54 4.20
C ALA A 514 -10.53 7.15 5.44
N GLY A 515 -9.90 8.15 6.07
CA GLY A 515 -10.50 8.96 7.13
C GLY A 515 -11.57 9.94 6.66
N SER A 516 -11.72 10.16 5.36
CA SER A 516 -12.76 11.03 4.80
C SER A 516 -14.17 10.55 5.13
N LYS A 517 -15.05 11.47 5.54
CA LYS A 517 -16.48 11.22 5.72
C LYS A 517 -17.23 11.10 4.39
N GLY A 518 -16.64 11.61 3.31
CA GLY A 518 -17.17 11.57 1.95
C GLY A 518 -16.83 10.27 1.22
N ALA A 519 -15.95 9.43 1.77
CA ALA A 519 -15.55 8.18 1.18
C ALA A 519 -15.99 6.98 2.03
N ILE A 520 -16.29 5.87 1.37
CA ILE A 520 -16.52 4.56 2.00
C ILE A 520 -15.15 3.89 2.14
N SER A 521 -14.67 3.72 3.35
CA SER A 521 -13.42 3.01 3.65
C SER A 521 -13.68 1.52 3.84
N VAL A 522 -12.83 0.69 3.22
CA VAL A 522 -13.04 -0.76 3.14
C VAL A 522 -11.86 -1.52 3.72
N ALA A 523 -12.12 -2.30 4.77
CA ALA A 523 -11.19 -3.26 5.35
C ALA A 523 -11.14 -4.57 4.54
N ALA A 524 -10.12 -5.38 4.76
CA ALA A 524 -9.93 -6.65 4.08
C ALA A 524 -10.21 -7.86 4.99
N TYR A 525 -11.03 -8.81 4.51
CA TYR A 525 -11.18 -10.11 5.14
C TYR A 525 -10.91 -11.25 4.14
N SER A 526 -10.76 -12.48 4.64
CA SER A 526 -10.57 -13.66 3.79
C SER A 526 -11.91 -14.32 3.44
N ALA A 527 -12.23 -14.44 2.14
CA ALA A 527 -13.45 -15.11 1.66
C ALA A 527 -13.35 -16.64 1.70
N GLU A 528 -12.17 -17.17 1.98
CA GLU A 528 -11.94 -18.61 2.10
C GLU A 528 -10.99 -18.95 3.25
N LYS A 529 -11.03 -20.21 3.68
CA LYS A 529 -10.05 -20.71 4.64
C LYS A 529 -8.69 -20.86 3.96
N THR A 530 -7.72 -20.18 4.50
CA THR A 530 -6.31 -20.29 4.09
C THR A 530 -5.49 -20.89 5.25
N ASP A 531 -4.19 -21.04 5.04
CA ASP A 531 -3.28 -21.43 6.13
C ASP A 531 -3.13 -20.33 7.20
N TYR A 532 -3.60 -19.10 6.90
CA TYR A 532 -3.40 -17.90 7.72
C TYR A 532 -4.70 -17.37 8.31
N PHE A 533 -5.81 -17.50 7.60
CA PHE A 533 -7.09 -16.91 7.98
C PHE A 533 -8.22 -17.92 7.86
N ASP A 534 -9.15 -17.87 8.80
CA ASP A 534 -10.43 -18.54 8.66
C ASP A 534 -11.36 -17.74 7.72
N VAL A 535 -12.43 -18.40 7.25
CA VAL A 535 -13.45 -17.76 6.41
C VAL A 535 -14.06 -16.57 7.16
N HIS A 536 -14.17 -15.43 6.52
CA HIS A 536 -14.66 -14.16 7.05
C HIS A 536 -13.83 -13.58 8.22
N GLN A 537 -12.63 -14.10 8.43
CA GLN A 537 -11.70 -13.50 9.37
C GLN A 537 -11.11 -12.22 8.77
N LEU A 538 -11.12 -11.12 9.52
CA LEU A 538 -10.39 -9.91 9.16
C LEU A 538 -8.89 -10.25 9.04
N THR A 539 -8.26 -9.78 7.97
CA THR A 539 -6.83 -10.03 7.76
C THR A 539 -5.98 -9.21 8.73
N SER A 540 -4.82 -9.75 9.15
CA SER A 540 -3.93 -9.06 10.09
C SER A 540 -3.40 -7.75 9.52
N PHE A 541 -3.13 -7.72 8.22
CA PHE A 541 -2.60 -6.53 7.53
C PHE A 541 -3.65 -5.42 7.36
N SER A 542 -4.96 -5.73 7.43
CA SER A 542 -5.99 -4.68 7.24
C SER A 542 -5.89 -3.62 8.32
N SER A 543 -5.69 -2.37 7.91
CA SER A 543 -5.73 -1.25 8.82
C SER A 543 -7.10 -1.10 9.49
N ARG A 544 -7.09 -0.64 10.73
CA ARG A 544 -8.25 -0.58 11.64
C ARG A 544 -8.25 0.69 12.45
N GLY A 545 -9.35 0.88 13.15
CA GLY A 545 -9.50 1.82 14.24
C GLY A 545 -10.19 3.11 13.87
N ASP A 546 -10.66 3.76 14.90
CA ASP A 546 -11.39 5.01 14.83
C ASP A 546 -10.48 6.17 14.44
N LEU A 547 -11.08 7.24 13.94
CA LEU A 547 -10.35 8.50 13.78
C LEU A 547 -10.08 9.13 15.15
N LEU A 548 -8.95 9.79 15.29
CA LEU A 548 -8.61 10.55 16.48
C LEU A 548 -9.46 11.82 16.60
N ASP A 549 -9.81 12.19 17.81
CA ASP A 549 -10.42 13.49 18.11
C ASP A 549 -9.50 14.33 18.99
N TYR A 550 -8.75 15.24 18.39
CA TYR A 550 -7.89 16.18 19.12
C TYR A 550 -8.67 17.29 19.85
N THR A 551 -9.98 17.42 19.62
CA THR A 551 -10.83 18.37 20.34
C THR A 551 -11.39 17.80 21.63
N PHE A 552 -11.40 16.46 21.76
CA PHE A 552 -12.07 15.71 22.83
C PHE A 552 -13.58 16.04 22.97
N ALA A 553 -14.18 16.61 21.93
CA ALA A 553 -15.55 17.12 21.95
C ALA A 553 -16.57 16.14 21.37
N ASN A 554 -16.14 15.23 20.51
CA ASN A 554 -17.01 14.28 19.82
C ASN A 554 -16.56 12.83 20.07
N PRO A 555 -17.48 11.85 20.00
CA PRO A 555 -17.06 10.45 19.97
C PRO A 555 -16.18 10.20 18.74
N PRO A 556 -15.22 9.27 18.81
CA PRO A 556 -14.44 8.84 17.67
C PRO A 556 -15.36 8.50 16.49
N VAL A 557 -14.90 8.76 15.28
CA VAL A 557 -15.61 8.34 14.07
C VAL A 557 -15.12 6.96 13.71
N ASP A 558 -16.04 5.98 13.75
CA ASP A 558 -15.75 4.60 13.42
C ASP A 558 -15.27 4.49 11.96
N LYS A 559 -14.11 3.89 11.76
CA LYS A 559 -13.53 3.53 10.45
C LYS A 559 -12.78 2.18 10.61
N PRO A 560 -12.75 1.35 9.58
CA PRO A 560 -13.40 1.47 8.26
C PRO A 560 -14.91 1.28 8.32
N ASP A 561 -15.62 1.78 7.29
CA ASP A 561 -17.10 1.72 7.22
C ASP A 561 -17.61 0.31 6.99
N ILE A 562 -16.90 -0.49 6.18
CA ILE A 562 -17.25 -1.87 5.85
C ILE A 562 -15.99 -2.72 5.66
N ALA A 563 -16.18 -4.04 5.55
CA ALA A 563 -15.14 -4.97 5.13
C ALA A 563 -15.58 -5.75 3.88
N ALA A 564 -14.62 -6.10 3.04
CA ALA A 564 -14.83 -6.89 1.82
C ALA A 564 -13.72 -7.95 1.65
N PRO A 565 -13.91 -8.95 0.77
CA PRO A 565 -12.85 -9.88 0.43
C PRO A 565 -11.64 -9.13 -0.13
N GLY A 566 -10.51 -9.21 0.57
CA GLY A 566 -9.27 -8.50 0.21
C GLY A 566 -8.02 -9.37 0.26
N HIS A 567 -8.17 -10.67 0.61
CA HIS A 567 -7.08 -11.61 0.66
C HIS A 567 -7.22 -12.68 -0.42
N SER A 568 -6.14 -12.98 -1.14
CA SER A 568 -6.10 -13.98 -2.21
C SER A 568 -7.10 -13.69 -3.34
N ILE A 569 -7.25 -12.45 -3.76
CA ILE A 569 -8.10 -12.07 -4.89
C ILE A 569 -7.29 -12.21 -6.18
N ASP A 570 -7.91 -12.81 -7.21
CA ASP A 570 -7.35 -12.90 -8.54
C ASP A 570 -8.25 -12.22 -9.57
N ALA A 571 -7.61 -11.43 -10.41
CA ALA A 571 -8.24 -10.70 -11.49
C ALA A 571 -7.28 -10.61 -12.71
N ALA A 572 -7.58 -9.79 -13.68
CA ALA A 572 -6.70 -9.56 -14.83
C ALA A 572 -5.32 -9.05 -14.36
N ARG A 573 -4.27 -9.47 -15.06
CA ARG A 573 -2.90 -9.06 -14.83
C ARG A 573 -2.32 -8.47 -16.11
N SER A 574 -1.60 -7.35 -15.99
CA SER A 574 -0.87 -6.70 -17.07
C SER A 574 0.30 -7.55 -17.60
#